data_8854884841731db5a9cdd9b29e9bb796
#
_entry.id   8854884841731db5a9cdd9b29e9bb796
#
_cell.length_a   1.000
_cell.length_b   1.000
_cell.length_c   1.000
_cell.angle_alpha   90.00
_cell.angle_beta   90.00
_cell.angle_gamma   90.00
#
_symmetry.space_group_name_H-M   'P 1'
#
loop_
_entity.id
_entity.type
_entity.pdbx_description
1 polymer ?
#
loop_
_entity_poly.entity_id
_entity_poly.type
_entity_poly.pdbx_seq_one_letter_code
_entity_poly.pdbx_strand_id
1 'polypeptide(L)'
;VNAGSMADIAFLLLIFFLVTTTIETDSGLNRKIPPMEDIIDPPIIKERNIFTVVVNKNNDLLVEEKPMQIDELREAAVTFLDNGGGKGEDACSFCQGERDPNSSDNPEKAVISLKNDRETDYKVYIAVQNELVAAYNILRNREFARLNPNLGMSFVEADRKYSDPRTSLSQKESLKPKLSEVTVSYTHLTLPTTEYV
;
A
#
# COMPACT_ATOMS: atom_id res chain seq x y z
N VAL A 1 -38.09 -22.40 -42.20
CA VAL A 1 -36.78 -22.38 -41.56
C VAL A 1 -36.70 -23.56 -40.65
N ASN A 2 -35.66 -24.41 -40.81
CA ASN A 2 -35.50 -25.62 -40.02
C ASN A 2 -35.08 -25.26 -38.59
N ALA A 3 -35.87 -25.70 -37.58
CA ALA A 3 -35.61 -25.38 -36.17
C ALA A 3 -34.21 -25.80 -35.70
N GLY A 4 -33.65 -26.88 -36.27
CA GLY A 4 -32.27 -27.32 -36.00
C GLY A 4 -31.20 -26.29 -36.41
N SER A 5 -31.37 -25.67 -37.59
CA SER A 5 -30.42 -24.62 -38.04
C SER A 5 -30.44 -23.37 -37.20
N MET A 6 -31.62 -23.00 -36.67
CA MET A 6 -31.76 -21.85 -35.77
C MET A 6 -31.13 -22.12 -34.41
N ALA A 7 -31.27 -23.34 -33.88
CA ALA A 7 -30.66 -23.76 -32.64
C ALA A 7 -29.11 -23.77 -32.73
N ASP A 8 -28.55 -24.21 -33.86
CA ASP A 8 -27.11 -24.21 -34.08
C ASP A 8 -26.51 -22.79 -34.13
N ILE A 9 -27.18 -21.87 -34.86
CA ILE A 9 -26.78 -20.47 -34.93
C ILE A 9 -26.83 -19.81 -33.53
N ALA A 10 -27.89 -20.07 -32.76
CA ALA A 10 -28.02 -19.54 -31.41
C ALA A 10 -26.92 -20.08 -30.47
N PHE A 11 -26.58 -21.37 -30.60
CA PHE A 11 -25.53 -22.01 -29.83
C PHE A 11 -24.14 -21.45 -30.19
N LEU A 12 -23.84 -21.29 -31.47
CA LEU A 12 -22.58 -20.69 -31.91
C LEU A 12 -22.42 -19.24 -31.47
N LEU A 13 -23.48 -18.42 -31.51
CA LEU A 13 -23.49 -17.06 -30.97
C LEU A 13 -23.25 -17.04 -29.48
N LEU A 14 -23.87 -17.96 -28.73
CA LEU A 14 -23.68 -18.08 -27.29
C LEU A 14 -22.22 -18.39 -26.94
N ILE A 15 -21.60 -19.38 -27.62
CA ILE A 15 -20.19 -19.70 -27.43
C ILE A 15 -19.29 -18.53 -27.84
N PHE A 16 -19.61 -17.88 -28.96
CA PHE A 16 -18.86 -16.71 -29.43
C PHE A 16 -18.85 -15.59 -28.37
N PHE A 17 -19.99 -15.22 -27.81
CA PHE A 17 -20.04 -14.22 -26.75
C PHE A 17 -19.34 -14.67 -25.49
N LEU A 18 -19.43 -15.95 -25.11
CA LEU A 18 -18.77 -16.49 -23.93
C LEU A 18 -17.24 -16.46 -24.04
N VAL A 19 -16.71 -16.67 -25.24
CA VAL A 19 -15.24 -16.62 -25.50
C VAL A 19 -14.74 -15.20 -25.72
N THR A 20 -15.56 -14.31 -26.30
CA THR A 20 -15.15 -12.92 -26.60
C THR A 20 -15.39 -11.94 -25.44
N THR A 21 -16.22 -12.29 -24.45
CA THR A 21 -16.35 -11.48 -23.23
C THR A 21 -15.11 -11.64 -22.36
N THR A 22 -14.19 -10.67 -22.45
CA THR A 22 -13.13 -10.55 -21.46
C THR A 22 -13.73 -10.03 -20.16
N ILE A 23 -13.64 -10.82 -19.11
CA ILE A 23 -13.93 -10.33 -17.77
C ILE A 23 -12.77 -9.41 -17.40
N GLU A 24 -13.01 -8.10 -17.44
CA GLU A 24 -12.06 -7.15 -16.86
C GLU A 24 -11.97 -7.46 -15.36
N THR A 25 -10.82 -7.98 -14.94
CA THR A 25 -10.52 -8.09 -13.51
C THR A 25 -10.11 -6.70 -13.05
N ASP A 26 -10.99 -6.05 -12.31
CA ASP A 26 -10.66 -4.80 -11.63
C ASP A 26 -9.38 -5.01 -10.79
N SER A 27 -8.30 -4.40 -11.24
CA SER A 27 -7.06 -4.34 -10.47
C SER A 27 -7.16 -3.17 -9.49
N GLY A 28 -7.79 -3.41 -8.36
CA GLY A 28 -7.81 -2.47 -7.23
C GLY A 28 -6.53 -2.52 -6.42
N LEU A 29 -6.29 -1.48 -5.62
CA LEU A 29 -5.24 -1.48 -4.60
C LEU A 29 -5.61 -2.50 -3.52
N ASN A 30 -4.90 -3.63 -3.47
CA ASN A 30 -5.08 -4.62 -2.42
C ASN A 30 -4.61 -4.03 -1.08
N ARG A 31 -5.55 -3.71 -0.21
CA ARG A 31 -5.29 -3.28 1.17
C ARG A 31 -5.92 -4.23 2.15
N LYS A 32 -5.13 -4.66 3.12
CA LYS A 32 -5.65 -5.37 4.27
C LYS A 32 -6.24 -4.35 5.24
N ILE A 33 -7.57 -4.31 5.32
CA ILE A 33 -8.27 -3.51 6.32
C ILE A 33 -8.11 -4.23 7.66
N PRO A 34 -7.64 -3.57 8.72
CA PRO A 34 -7.59 -4.18 10.05
C PRO A 34 -9.01 -4.55 10.49
N PRO A 35 -9.20 -5.67 11.22
CA PRO A 35 -10.50 -6.01 11.78
C PRO A 35 -10.95 -4.88 12.71
N MET A 36 -12.25 -4.58 12.70
CA MET A 36 -12.86 -3.69 13.69
C MET A 36 -12.90 -4.45 15.01
N GLU A 37 -11.83 -4.33 15.78
CA GLU A 37 -11.83 -4.77 17.19
C GLU A 37 -12.28 -3.57 18.01
N ASP A 38 -13.14 -3.81 19.02
CA ASP A 38 -13.49 -2.81 20.01
C ASP A 38 -12.25 -2.49 20.85
N ILE A 39 -11.46 -1.51 20.38
CA ILE A 39 -10.27 -1.06 21.10
C ILE A 39 -10.76 -0.27 22.31
N ILE A 40 -10.69 -0.88 23.47
CA ILE A 40 -11.12 -0.28 24.76
C ILE A 40 -10.24 0.92 25.11
N ASP A 41 -8.96 0.91 24.68
CA ASP A 41 -8.02 2.01 24.81
C ASP A 41 -7.21 2.16 23.50
N PRO A 42 -7.44 3.20 22.69
CA PRO A 42 -6.64 3.42 21.49
C PRO A 42 -5.18 3.73 21.88
N PRO A 43 -4.19 3.16 21.20
CA PRO A 43 -2.79 3.45 21.49
C PRO A 43 -2.51 4.94 21.29
N ILE A 44 -1.85 5.57 22.26
CA ILE A 44 -1.43 6.97 22.15
C ILE A 44 -0.27 7.04 21.16
N ILE A 45 -0.54 7.57 19.97
CA ILE A 45 0.49 7.81 18.94
C ILE A 45 1.09 9.18 19.19
N LYS A 46 2.42 9.26 19.30
CA LYS A 46 3.12 10.54 19.42
C LYS A 46 2.97 11.33 18.11
N GLU A 47 2.70 12.62 18.20
CA GLU A 47 2.51 13.50 17.02
C GLU A 47 3.65 13.40 16.01
N ARG A 48 4.89 13.35 16.46
CA ARG A 48 6.08 13.18 15.60
C ARG A 48 6.11 11.88 14.78
N ASN A 49 5.30 10.89 15.15
CA ASN A 49 5.16 9.63 14.43
C ASN A 49 4.01 9.65 13.41
N ILE A 50 3.33 10.79 13.25
CA ILE A 50 2.22 10.95 12.32
C ILE A 50 2.67 11.84 11.17
N PHE A 51 2.69 11.30 9.96
CA PHE A 51 2.92 12.05 8.73
C PHE A 51 1.58 12.45 8.14
N THR A 52 1.22 13.71 8.25
CA THR A 52 -0.08 14.19 7.82
C THR A 52 -0.04 14.64 6.37
N VAL A 53 -0.86 14.03 5.54
CA VAL A 53 -1.05 14.35 4.12
C VAL A 53 -2.49 14.78 3.92
N VAL A 54 -2.72 15.99 3.46
CA VAL A 54 -4.06 16.56 3.24
C VAL A 54 -4.20 16.95 1.77
N VAL A 55 -5.28 16.51 1.13
CA VAL A 55 -5.64 16.95 -0.23
C VAL A 55 -6.92 17.76 -0.14
N ASN A 56 -6.87 19.02 -0.57
CA ASN A 56 -8.01 19.92 -0.51
C ASN A 56 -8.94 19.77 -1.73
N LYS A 57 -10.07 20.45 -1.70
CA LYS A 57 -11.05 20.48 -2.81
C LYS A 57 -10.51 21.04 -4.13
N ASN A 58 -9.44 21.83 -4.09
CA ASN A 58 -8.80 22.39 -5.28
C ASN A 58 -7.72 21.46 -5.84
N ASN A 59 -7.58 20.24 -5.24
CA ASN A 59 -6.54 19.27 -5.57
C ASN A 59 -5.11 19.69 -5.18
N ASP A 60 -4.97 20.68 -4.28
CA ASP A 60 -3.67 21.03 -3.74
C ASP A 60 -3.29 20.05 -2.62
N LEU A 61 -2.02 19.65 -2.61
CA LEU A 61 -1.46 18.75 -1.62
C LEU A 61 -0.75 19.55 -0.53
N LEU A 62 -1.10 19.30 0.73
CA LEU A 62 -0.39 19.78 1.91
C LEU A 62 0.20 18.59 2.67
N VAL A 63 1.48 18.68 2.97
CA VAL A 63 2.21 17.69 3.75
C VAL A 63 2.83 18.40 4.94
N GLU A 64 2.53 17.95 6.17
CA GLU A 64 2.98 18.62 7.40
C GLU A 64 2.69 20.13 7.35
N GLU A 65 1.47 20.50 6.94
CA GLU A 65 1.00 21.89 6.78
C GLU A 65 1.73 22.74 5.70
N LYS A 66 2.63 22.11 4.93
CA LYS A 66 3.36 22.78 3.84
C LYS A 66 2.82 22.34 2.49
N PRO A 67 2.62 23.27 1.54
CA PRO A 67 2.25 22.90 0.18
C PRO A 67 3.40 22.13 -0.49
N MET A 68 3.06 21.03 -1.16
CA MET A 68 4.02 20.13 -1.81
C MET A 68 3.47 19.65 -3.15
N GLN A 69 4.36 19.30 -4.09
CA GLN A 69 3.97 18.65 -5.33
C GLN A 69 3.85 17.14 -5.13
N ILE A 70 3.01 16.49 -5.94
CA ILE A 70 2.74 15.04 -5.80
C ILE A 70 4.00 14.21 -6.05
N ASP A 71 4.86 14.63 -6.97
CA ASP A 71 6.12 13.97 -7.32
C ASP A 71 7.18 14.02 -6.18
N GLU A 72 7.10 15.02 -5.31
CA GLU A 72 7.98 15.16 -4.14
C GLU A 72 7.50 14.29 -2.96
N LEU A 73 6.22 13.91 -2.93
CA LEU A 73 5.59 13.20 -1.81
C LEU A 73 6.28 11.87 -1.49
N ARG A 74 6.71 11.13 -2.53
CA ARG A 74 7.39 9.84 -2.36
C ARG A 74 8.66 9.97 -1.54
N GLU A 75 9.51 10.93 -1.89
CA GLU A 75 10.78 11.17 -1.21
C GLU A 75 10.58 11.66 0.22
N ALA A 76 9.63 12.57 0.43
CA ALA A 76 9.24 13.05 1.76
C ALA A 76 8.74 11.91 2.65
N ALA A 77 7.89 11.02 2.13
CA ALA A 77 7.39 9.87 2.86
C ALA A 77 8.51 8.85 3.19
N VAL A 78 9.43 8.59 2.26
CA VAL A 78 10.61 7.74 2.51
C VAL A 78 11.47 8.32 3.62
N THR A 79 11.78 9.61 3.55
CA THR A 79 12.59 10.32 4.57
C THR A 79 11.95 10.24 5.95
N PHE A 80 10.64 10.45 6.03
CA PHE A 80 9.90 10.35 7.29
C PHE A 80 9.92 8.92 7.84
N LEU A 81 9.56 7.92 7.03
CA LEU A 81 9.47 6.52 7.47
C LEU A 81 10.82 5.95 7.88
N ASP A 82 11.90 6.33 7.18
CA ASP A 82 13.25 5.81 7.39
C ASP A 82 14.06 6.63 8.41
N ASN A 83 13.47 7.67 9.02
CA ASN A 83 14.17 8.60 9.89
C ASN A 83 14.91 7.89 11.05
N GLY A 84 14.23 7.03 11.81
CA GLY A 84 14.86 6.28 12.91
C GLY A 84 15.32 7.16 14.08
N GLY A 85 14.56 8.22 14.42
CA GLY A 85 14.87 9.16 15.51
C GLY A 85 14.62 8.61 16.93
N GLY A 86 14.06 7.39 17.04
CA GLY A 86 13.79 6.73 18.31
C GLY A 86 15.03 6.37 19.10
N LYS A 87 14.90 6.32 20.45
CA LYS A 87 15.96 5.96 21.40
C LYS A 87 15.52 4.81 22.28
N GLY A 88 16.49 4.03 22.77
CA GLY A 88 16.22 2.88 23.65
C GLY A 88 15.42 1.80 22.93
N GLU A 89 14.24 1.47 23.47
CA GLU A 89 13.34 0.45 22.89
C GLU A 89 12.74 0.87 21.54
N ASP A 90 12.69 2.18 21.26
CA ASP A 90 12.18 2.74 20.00
C ASP A 90 13.27 2.87 18.93
N ALA A 91 14.53 2.48 19.22
CA ALA A 91 15.63 2.63 18.30
C ALA A 91 15.52 1.71 17.09
N CYS A 92 15.64 2.28 15.89
CA CYS A 92 15.66 1.53 14.63
C CYS A 92 17.10 1.12 14.27
N SER A 93 17.33 -0.19 14.13
CA SER A 93 18.66 -0.73 13.75
C SER A 93 18.93 -0.74 12.24
N PHE A 94 17.88 -0.70 11.41
CA PHE A 94 17.94 -0.81 9.96
C PHE A 94 17.63 0.50 9.21
N CYS A 95 17.19 1.54 9.94
CA CYS A 95 16.90 2.85 9.37
C CYS A 95 18.19 3.56 8.92
N GLN A 96 18.11 4.25 7.78
CA GLN A 96 19.23 4.98 7.16
C GLN A 96 19.01 6.48 7.10
N GLY A 97 17.93 6.99 7.71
CA GLY A 97 17.60 8.40 7.75
C GLY A 97 18.47 9.23 8.71
N GLU A 98 18.14 10.49 8.84
CA GLU A 98 18.91 11.50 9.58
C GLU A 98 18.86 11.34 11.11
N ARG A 99 17.96 10.51 11.62
CA ARG A 99 17.71 10.27 13.04
C ARG A 99 17.30 11.54 13.79
N ASP A 100 16.53 12.41 13.14
CA ASP A 100 15.99 13.61 13.76
C ASP A 100 15.03 13.22 14.90
N PRO A 101 15.27 13.69 16.14
CA PRO A 101 14.42 13.40 17.29
C PRO A 101 13.02 14.04 17.20
N ASN A 102 12.82 14.99 16.28
CA ASN A 102 11.53 15.64 16.03
C ASN A 102 10.68 14.94 14.96
N SER A 103 11.24 13.97 14.25
CA SER A 103 10.57 13.16 13.24
C SER A 103 10.36 11.74 13.75
N SER A 104 9.94 10.81 12.88
CA SER A 104 9.48 9.49 13.28
C SER A 104 10.52 8.69 14.09
N ASP A 105 10.05 7.98 15.12
CA ASP A 105 10.88 7.13 15.97
C ASP A 105 11.44 5.93 15.20
N ASN A 106 10.57 5.21 14.53
CA ASN A 106 10.90 4.06 13.69
C ASN A 106 9.73 3.73 12.75
N PRO A 107 9.94 2.94 11.68
CA PRO A 107 8.90 2.60 10.72
C PRO A 107 7.70 1.84 11.30
N GLU A 108 7.88 1.09 12.40
CA GLU A 108 6.81 0.32 13.04
C GLU A 108 5.81 1.23 13.77
N LYS A 109 6.26 2.39 14.25
CA LYS A 109 5.44 3.39 14.95
C LYS A 109 5.03 4.56 14.06
N ALA A 110 5.68 4.70 12.91
CA ALA A 110 5.37 5.74 11.94
C ALA A 110 4.03 5.47 11.26
N VAL A 111 3.15 6.45 11.26
CA VAL A 111 1.81 6.38 10.69
C VAL A 111 1.66 7.48 9.65
N ILE A 112 1.21 7.13 8.44
CA ILE A 112 0.83 8.11 7.42
C ILE A 112 -0.68 8.31 7.48
N SER A 113 -1.11 9.53 7.82
CA SER A 113 -2.51 9.95 7.85
C SER A 113 -2.85 10.70 6.57
N LEU A 114 -3.61 10.07 5.67
CA LEU A 114 -4.10 10.71 4.45
C LEU A 114 -5.53 11.22 4.70
N LYS A 115 -5.72 12.53 4.59
CA LYS A 115 -7.03 13.19 4.66
C LYS A 115 -7.35 13.82 3.30
N ASN A 116 -8.53 13.57 2.77
CA ASN A 116 -8.99 14.18 1.53
C ASN A 116 -10.33 14.87 1.73
N ASP A 117 -10.51 16.00 1.07
CA ASP A 117 -11.79 16.66 1.00
C ASP A 117 -12.79 15.82 0.17
N ARG A 118 -14.07 15.98 0.43
CA ARG A 118 -15.15 15.27 -0.27
C ARG A 118 -15.22 15.64 -1.77
N GLU A 119 -14.82 16.85 -2.11
CA GLU A 119 -14.82 17.38 -3.47
C GLU A 119 -13.49 17.16 -4.21
N THR A 120 -12.51 16.48 -3.58
CA THR A 120 -11.23 16.13 -4.22
C THR A 120 -11.44 15.19 -5.40
N ASP A 121 -10.76 15.44 -6.51
CA ASP A 121 -10.79 14.56 -7.67
C ASP A 121 -10.22 13.17 -7.33
N TYR A 122 -10.97 12.13 -7.67
CA TYR A 122 -10.56 10.74 -7.45
C TYR A 122 -9.19 10.41 -8.08
N LYS A 123 -8.88 11.03 -9.24
CA LYS A 123 -7.60 10.86 -9.91
C LYS A 123 -6.42 11.34 -9.04
N VAL A 124 -6.58 12.48 -8.38
CA VAL A 124 -5.55 13.06 -7.50
C VAL A 124 -5.37 12.19 -6.26
N TYR A 125 -6.49 11.77 -5.65
CA TYR A 125 -6.46 10.86 -4.52
C TYR A 125 -5.70 9.55 -4.84
N ILE A 126 -5.96 8.93 -6.00
CA ILE A 126 -5.23 7.72 -6.42
C ILE A 126 -3.75 8.02 -6.70
N ALA A 127 -3.43 9.18 -7.29
CA ALA A 127 -2.03 9.56 -7.54
C ALA A 127 -1.25 9.69 -6.22
N VAL A 128 -1.82 10.38 -5.23
CA VAL A 128 -1.23 10.50 -3.89
C VAL A 128 -1.05 9.13 -3.23
N GLN A 129 -2.06 8.27 -3.29
CA GLN A 129 -1.94 6.91 -2.76
C GLN A 129 -0.84 6.10 -3.43
N ASN A 130 -0.69 6.22 -4.75
CA ASN A 130 0.35 5.51 -5.49
C ASN A 130 1.76 5.96 -5.06
N GLU A 131 1.96 7.26 -4.81
CA GLU A 131 3.23 7.78 -4.32
C GLU A 131 3.56 7.25 -2.91
N LEU A 132 2.57 7.23 -2.02
CA LEU A 132 2.75 6.67 -0.68
C LEU A 132 3.05 5.16 -0.71
N VAL A 133 2.32 4.39 -1.52
CA VAL A 133 2.59 2.95 -1.71
C VAL A 133 3.97 2.73 -2.32
N ALA A 134 4.40 3.56 -3.27
CA ALA A 134 5.72 3.50 -3.87
C ALA A 134 6.83 3.75 -2.82
N ALA A 135 6.64 4.71 -1.90
CA ALA A 135 7.54 4.96 -0.79
C ALA A 135 7.71 3.72 0.10
N TYR A 136 6.61 3.09 0.51
CA TYR A 136 6.66 1.83 1.26
C TYR A 136 7.36 0.71 0.49
N ASN A 137 7.10 0.60 -0.81
CA ASN A 137 7.70 -0.44 -1.64
C ASN A 137 9.23 -0.26 -1.79
N ILE A 138 9.71 0.98 -1.84
CA ILE A 138 11.16 1.26 -1.83
C ILE A 138 11.80 0.71 -0.55
N LEU A 139 11.22 1.04 0.61
CA LEU A 139 11.74 0.61 1.90
C LEU A 139 11.62 -0.90 2.11
N ARG A 140 10.48 -1.49 1.73
CA ARG A 140 10.26 -2.95 1.78
C ARG A 140 11.21 -3.70 0.86
N ASN A 141 11.46 -3.21 -0.36
CA ASN A 141 12.42 -3.83 -1.28
C ASN A 141 13.83 -3.81 -0.70
N ARG A 142 14.25 -2.69 -0.09
CA ARG A 142 15.55 -2.56 0.56
C ARG A 142 15.70 -3.55 1.71
N GLU A 143 14.72 -3.61 2.59
CA GLU A 143 14.75 -4.49 3.76
C GLU A 143 14.65 -5.97 3.36
N PHE A 144 13.82 -6.29 2.38
CA PHE A 144 13.70 -7.64 1.85
C PHE A 144 15.02 -8.14 1.25
N ALA A 145 15.73 -7.28 0.51
CA ALA A 145 17.04 -7.63 -0.04
C ALA A 145 18.10 -7.81 1.06
N ARG A 146 18.03 -7.00 2.15
CA ARG A 146 18.91 -7.14 3.31
C ARG A 146 18.72 -8.47 4.04
N LEU A 147 17.47 -8.86 4.26
CA LEU A 147 17.12 -10.10 4.97
C LEU A 147 17.28 -11.36 4.09
N ASN A 148 17.15 -11.22 2.78
CA ASN A 148 17.15 -12.34 1.84
C ASN A 148 18.13 -12.16 0.68
N PRO A 149 19.44 -12.01 0.91
CA PRO A 149 20.43 -11.67 -0.13
C PRO A 149 20.52 -12.71 -1.24
N ASN A 150 20.21 -13.98 -0.95
CA ASN A 150 20.31 -15.09 -1.87
C ASN A 150 19.05 -15.30 -2.75
N LEU A 151 17.98 -14.53 -2.54
CA LEU A 151 16.71 -14.78 -3.22
C LEU A 151 16.67 -14.18 -4.63
N GLY A 152 17.48 -13.12 -4.89
CA GLY A 152 17.60 -12.50 -6.22
C GLY A 152 16.33 -11.85 -6.77
N MET A 153 15.34 -11.55 -5.90
CA MET A 153 14.09 -10.90 -6.27
C MET A 153 13.72 -9.79 -5.28
N SER A 154 12.92 -8.83 -5.73
CA SER A 154 12.39 -7.75 -4.88
C SER A 154 11.22 -8.23 -4.02
N PHE A 155 10.88 -7.45 -2.97
CA PHE A 155 9.67 -7.67 -2.16
C PHE A 155 8.40 -7.69 -3.04
N VAL A 156 8.27 -6.72 -3.93
CA VAL A 156 7.11 -6.59 -4.83
C VAL A 156 6.96 -7.80 -5.76
N GLU A 157 8.07 -8.34 -6.26
CA GLU A 157 8.04 -9.57 -7.08
C GLU A 157 7.67 -10.81 -6.26
N ALA A 158 8.19 -10.90 -5.03
CA ALA A 158 7.88 -11.98 -4.11
C ALA A 158 6.39 -11.96 -3.71
N ASP A 159 5.86 -10.77 -3.41
CA ASP A 159 4.45 -10.57 -3.07
C ASP A 159 3.53 -10.89 -4.26
N ARG A 160 3.89 -10.47 -5.47
CA ARG A 160 3.17 -10.84 -6.70
C ARG A 160 3.15 -12.35 -6.91
N LYS A 161 4.28 -13.04 -6.71
CA LYS A 161 4.34 -14.51 -6.80
C LYS A 161 3.50 -15.18 -5.73
N TYR A 162 3.53 -14.65 -4.50
CA TYR A 162 2.70 -15.18 -3.41
C TYR A 162 1.21 -15.06 -3.72
N SER A 163 0.80 -13.94 -4.31
CA SER A 163 -0.60 -13.65 -4.66
C SER A 163 -1.09 -14.37 -5.93
N ASP A 164 -0.18 -14.82 -6.81
CA ASP A 164 -0.54 -15.50 -8.07
C ASP A 164 -1.19 -16.87 -7.76
N PRO A 165 -2.43 -17.14 -8.23
CA PRO A 165 -3.09 -18.43 -8.04
C PRO A 165 -2.32 -19.63 -8.65
N ARG A 166 -1.47 -19.37 -9.66
CA ARG A 166 -0.69 -20.40 -10.36
C ARG A 166 0.57 -20.82 -9.61
N THR A 167 0.97 -20.07 -8.59
CA THR A 167 2.15 -20.41 -7.77
C THR A 167 1.87 -21.61 -6.88
N SER A 168 2.78 -22.58 -6.85
CA SER A 168 2.64 -23.80 -6.05
C SER A 168 2.57 -23.50 -4.54
N LEU A 169 1.85 -24.34 -3.79
CA LEU A 169 1.71 -24.18 -2.34
C LEU A 169 3.07 -24.16 -1.63
N SER A 170 4.01 -25.02 -2.02
CA SER A 170 5.35 -25.07 -1.42
C SER A 170 6.13 -23.75 -1.60
N GLN A 171 6.01 -23.11 -2.76
CA GLN A 171 6.61 -21.80 -3.01
C GLN A 171 5.94 -20.71 -2.18
N LYS A 172 4.62 -20.73 -2.06
CA LYS A 172 3.88 -19.80 -1.20
C LYS A 172 4.28 -19.95 0.26
N GLU A 173 4.37 -21.17 0.77
CA GLU A 173 4.81 -21.43 2.13
C GLU A 173 6.24 -20.95 2.41
N SER A 174 7.14 -21.04 1.44
CA SER A 174 8.52 -20.54 1.57
C SER A 174 8.62 -19.02 1.53
N LEU A 175 7.72 -18.33 0.81
CA LEU A 175 7.69 -16.86 0.70
C LEU A 175 6.98 -16.20 1.86
N LYS A 176 5.93 -16.84 2.40
CA LYS A 176 5.08 -16.28 3.47
C LYS A 176 5.86 -15.71 4.67
N PRO A 177 6.77 -16.45 5.33
CA PRO A 177 7.51 -15.91 6.48
C PRO A 177 8.40 -14.73 6.11
N LYS A 178 9.04 -14.77 4.94
CA LYS A 178 9.93 -13.71 4.44
C LYS A 178 9.19 -12.41 4.14
N LEU A 179 8.00 -12.52 3.56
CA LEU A 179 7.13 -11.36 3.31
C LEU A 179 6.57 -10.81 4.63
N SER A 180 6.14 -11.68 5.54
CA SER A 180 5.60 -11.31 6.84
C SER A 180 6.60 -10.52 7.68
N GLU A 181 7.88 -10.93 7.71
CA GLU A 181 8.94 -10.25 8.46
C GLU A 181 9.11 -8.78 8.02
N VAL A 182 9.15 -8.54 6.72
CA VAL A 182 9.26 -7.17 6.17
C VAL A 182 7.95 -6.39 6.33
N THR A 183 6.81 -7.05 6.18
CA THR A 183 5.51 -6.39 6.29
C THR A 183 5.27 -5.86 7.70
N VAL A 184 5.69 -6.57 8.75
CA VAL A 184 5.54 -6.10 10.14
C VAL A 184 6.28 -4.78 10.35
N SER A 185 7.48 -4.63 9.79
CA SER A 185 8.29 -3.42 9.95
C SER A 185 7.73 -2.19 9.21
N TYR A 186 6.83 -2.36 8.23
CA TYR A 186 6.31 -1.27 7.37
C TYR A 186 4.80 -1.39 7.12
N THR A 187 3.98 -1.52 8.15
CA THR A 187 2.54 -1.83 7.99
C THR A 187 1.58 -0.66 8.13
N HIS A 188 1.98 0.44 8.75
CA HIS A 188 1.02 1.44 9.20
C HIS A 188 0.73 2.55 8.18
N LEU A 189 0.06 2.18 7.07
CA LEU A 189 -0.68 3.15 6.27
C LEU A 189 -2.13 3.17 6.78
N THR A 190 -2.50 4.17 7.55
CA THR A 190 -3.91 4.39 7.88
C THR A 190 -4.64 4.91 6.66
N LEU A 191 -5.76 4.28 6.34
CA LEU A 191 -6.71 4.81 5.36
C LEU A 191 -7.26 6.14 5.85
N PRO A 192 -7.62 7.06 4.94
CA PRO A 192 -8.30 8.28 5.32
C PRO A 192 -9.54 7.92 6.12
N THR A 193 -9.57 8.36 7.34
CA THR A 193 -10.82 8.49 8.06
C THR A 193 -11.51 9.67 7.38
N THR A 194 -12.48 9.39 6.51
CA THR A 194 -13.42 10.42 6.09
C THR A 194 -14.19 10.82 7.34
N GLU A 195 -13.67 11.80 8.07
CA GLU A 195 -14.50 12.52 9.02
C GLU A 195 -15.55 13.23 8.20
N TYR A 196 -16.77 12.71 8.26
CA TYR A 196 -17.95 13.42 7.82
C TYR A 196 -18.17 14.55 8.83
N VAL A 197 -17.74 15.77 8.50
CA VAL A 197 -18.17 16.99 9.14
C VAL A 197 -19.38 17.51 8.40
#